data_4056423acaeb221f15932e069cb010d4
#
_entry.id   4056423acaeb221f15932e069cb010d4
#
_cell.length_a   1.000
_cell.length_b   1.000
_cell.length_c   1.000
_cell.angle_alpha   90.00
_cell.angle_beta   90.00
_cell.angle_gamma   90.00
#
_symmetry.space_group_name_H-M   'P 1'
#
loop_
_entity.id
_entity.type
_entity.pdbx_description
1 polymer ?
#
loop_
_entity_poly.entity_id
_entity_poly.type
_entity_poly.pdbx_seq_one_letter_code
_entity_poly.pdbx_strand_id
1 'polypeptide(L)'
;GGLTTLGASLAQTLRFLYGGKWFFSSLQTFVVAPPASGKGVLAWTRMLVQPIHDEIRATVAEEMKRYKKEMTSFNSLGREKAKAEEPEMPLNRMFIFSGNNTGTGILQNIIDSGGVGIICETEADMVSNSIASDYGHWSEVIRSSFDHDPLSYNRRTDREYRELRHSHLSVLISGTPGQVKPLIPSSENGLFSRQMFYYMPRVLHWINQFSLQRTDTSLEFQKLGKDWIAHLREIQKLGVISLRLTDAQIVSFNEVFQTLFERSRKGTGNEMNSSVVRMAINIG
;
A
#
# COMPACT_ATOMS: atom_id res chain seq x y z
N GLY A 1 3.70 -8.80 -6.65
CA GLY A 1 3.59 -7.39 -7.09
C GLY A 1 2.20 -7.08 -7.62
N GLY A 2 1.76 -7.76 -8.71
CA GLY A 2 0.44 -7.48 -9.33
C GLY A 2 -0.72 -7.56 -8.35
N LEU A 3 -0.83 -8.62 -7.55
CA LEU A 3 -1.89 -8.74 -6.53
C LEU A 3 -1.88 -7.56 -5.55
N THR A 4 -0.71 -7.15 -5.09
CA THR A 4 -0.57 -6.05 -4.14
C THR A 4 -1.00 -4.72 -4.75
N THR A 5 -0.58 -4.43 -5.99
CA THR A 5 -0.91 -3.17 -6.67
C THR A 5 -2.39 -3.08 -7.06
N LEU A 6 -2.94 -4.15 -7.65
CA LEU A 6 -4.36 -4.20 -8.02
C LEU A 6 -5.26 -4.24 -6.78
N GLY A 7 -4.88 -5.04 -5.76
CA GLY A 7 -5.58 -5.10 -4.49
C GLY A 7 -5.66 -3.74 -3.79
N ALA A 8 -4.58 -2.94 -3.84
CA ALA A 8 -4.58 -1.59 -3.29
C ALA A 8 -5.69 -0.70 -3.88
N SER A 9 -5.95 -0.80 -5.19
CA SER A 9 -6.98 -0.01 -5.86
C SER A 9 -8.41 -0.47 -5.55
N LEU A 10 -8.57 -1.69 -5.08
CA LEU A 10 -9.86 -2.29 -4.71
C LEU A 10 -10.12 -2.23 -3.19
N ALA A 11 -9.22 -1.68 -2.41
CA ALA A 11 -9.20 -1.80 -0.96
C ALA A 11 -10.45 -1.26 -0.24
N GLN A 12 -11.20 -0.35 -0.85
CA GLN A 12 -12.50 0.11 -0.32
C GLN A 12 -13.70 -0.54 -1.03
N THR A 13 -13.47 -1.30 -2.08
CA THR A 13 -14.54 -1.91 -2.89
C THR A 13 -14.74 -3.37 -2.53
N LEU A 14 -13.67 -4.13 -2.30
CA LEU A 14 -13.75 -5.55 -1.96
C LEU A 14 -13.50 -5.78 -0.48
N ARG A 15 -14.36 -6.60 0.13
CA ARG A 15 -14.20 -7.06 1.50
C ARG A 15 -14.68 -8.49 1.69
N PHE A 16 -14.20 -9.17 2.71
CA PHE A 16 -14.69 -10.47 3.15
C PHE A 16 -14.73 -10.55 4.67
N LEU A 17 -15.63 -11.35 5.20
CA LEU A 17 -15.78 -11.56 6.64
C LEU A 17 -15.07 -12.85 7.05
N TYR A 18 -14.09 -12.73 7.96
CA TYR A 18 -13.38 -13.87 8.52
C TYR A 18 -13.17 -13.68 10.03
N GLY A 19 -13.49 -14.71 10.82
CA GLY A 19 -13.33 -14.64 12.28
C GLY A 19 -14.07 -13.46 12.96
N GLY A 20 -15.18 -12.99 12.39
CA GLY A 20 -15.94 -11.85 12.91
C GLY A 20 -15.38 -10.47 12.55
N LYS A 21 -14.28 -10.40 11.80
CA LYS A 21 -13.65 -9.15 11.35
C LYS A 21 -13.74 -9.03 9.83
N TRP A 22 -13.96 -7.80 9.33
CA TRP A 22 -13.86 -7.49 7.90
C TRP A 22 -12.41 -7.33 7.49
N PHE A 23 -12.04 -8.02 6.42
CA PHE A 23 -10.77 -7.89 5.70
C PHE A 23 -11.00 -7.24 4.35
N PHE A 24 -9.96 -6.59 3.83
CA PHE A 24 -9.99 -5.85 2.58
C PHE A 24 -8.82 -6.29 1.69
N SER A 25 -8.85 -5.92 0.43
CA SER A 25 -7.86 -6.36 -0.56
C SER A 25 -6.48 -5.68 -0.48
N SER A 26 -6.21 -4.92 0.59
CA SER A 26 -4.90 -4.31 0.82
C SER A 26 -3.89 -5.35 1.34
N LEU A 27 -2.75 -5.46 0.66
CA LEU A 27 -1.67 -6.39 1.01
C LEU A 27 -0.37 -5.62 1.32
N GLN A 28 0.42 -6.17 2.24
CA GLN A 28 1.78 -5.70 2.52
C GLN A 28 2.77 -6.79 2.12
N THR A 29 3.55 -6.54 1.07
CA THR A 29 4.41 -7.54 0.44
C THR A 29 5.86 -7.09 0.45
N PHE A 30 6.74 -7.97 0.91
CA PHE A 30 8.17 -7.79 0.83
C PHE A 30 8.80 -8.88 -0.07
N VAL A 31 9.30 -8.47 -1.22
CA VAL A 31 10.00 -9.36 -2.15
C VAL A 31 11.48 -9.36 -1.82
N VAL A 32 11.97 -10.49 -1.34
CA VAL A 32 13.36 -10.68 -0.97
C VAL A 32 14.08 -11.41 -2.09
N ALA A 33 15.13 -10.80 -2.63
CA ALA A 33 15.89 -11.37 -3.74
C ALA A 33 17.38 -11.03 -3.61
N PRO A 34 18.29 -11.96 -3.92
CA PRO A 34 19.71 -11.65 -4.01
C PRO A 34 19.97 -10.53 -5.04
N PRO A 35 21.12 -9.84 -4.98
CA PRO A 35 21.51 -8.90 -6.01
C PRO A 35 21.47 -9.55 -7.40
N ALA A 36 21.09 -8.78 -8.41
CA ALA A 36 20.99 -9.23 -9.82
C ALA A 36 20.02 -10.39 -10.09
N SER A 37 19.01 -10.60 -9.25
CA SER A 37 17.97 -11.64 -9.42
C SER A 37 16.76 -11.22 -10.26
N GLY A 38 16.79 -10.03 -10.87
CA GLY A 38 15.67 -9.54 -11.69
C GLY A 38 14.52 -8.89 -10.91
N LYS A 39 14.71 -8.56 -9.61
CA LYS A 39 13.68 -7.90 -8.77
C LYS A 39 13.16 -6.58 -9.36
N GLY A 40 13.93 -5.94 -10.26
CA GLY A 40 13.51 -4.70 -10.93
C GLY A 40 12.21 -4.81 -11.73
N VAL A 41 11.74 -6.03 -12.06
CA VAL A 41 10.43 -6.26 -12.71
C VAL A 41 9.26 -5.73 -11.86
N LEU A 42 9.45 -5.55 -10.56
CA LEU A 42 8.43 -4.98 -9.68
C LEU A 42 8.10 -3.52 -10.00
N ALA A 43 9.05 -2.78 -10.60
CA ALA A 43 8.78 -1.42 -11.05
C ALA A 43 7.64 -1.36 -12.09
N TRP A 44 7.50 -2.39 -12.92
CA TRP A 44 6.41 -2.46 -13.90
C TRP A 44 5.04 -2.64 -13.25
N THR A 45 4.96 -3.35 -12.12
CA THR A 45 3.66 -3.53 -11.45
C THR A 45 3.08 -2.22 -10.92
N ARG A 46 3.92 -1.24 -10.60
CA ARG A 46 3.49 0.11 -10.27
C ARG A 46 2.73 0.78 -11.42
N MET A 47 3.11 0.48 -12.68
CA MET A 47 2.47 1.06 -13.87
C MET A 47 1.00 0.66 -14.00
N LEU A 48 0.58 -0.46 -13.38
CA LEU A 48 -0.82 -0.88 -13.36
C LEU A 48 -1.74 0.11 -12.64
N VAL A 49 -1.22 0.83 -11.67
CA VAL A 49 -1.97 1.79 -10.84
C VAL A 49 -1.50 3.24 -11.02
N GLN A 50 -0.49 3.46 -11.87
CA GLN A 50 0.00 4.81 -12.19
C GLN A 50 -1.11 5.72 -12.74
N PRO A 51 -2.01 5.27 -13.65
CA PRO A 51 -3.10 6.12 -14.14
C PRO A 51 -4.02 6.63 -13.03
N ILE A 52 -4.26 5.83 -11.98
CA ILE A 52 -5.05 6.27 -10.81
C ILE A 52 -4.34 7.42 -10.09
N HIS A 53 -3.04 7.26 -9.87
CA HIS A 53 -2.23 8.29 -9.23
C HIS A 53 -2.22 9.59 -10.06
N ASP A 54 -2.01 9.47 -11.37
CA ASP A 54 -1.90 10.62 -12.28
C ASP A 54 -3.21 11.42 -12.34
N GLU A 55 -4.37 10.75 -12.39
CA GLU A 55 -5.67 11.41 -12.37
C GLU A 55 -5.92 12.17 -11.05
N ILE A 56 -5.60 11.54 -9.91
CA ILE A 56 -5.71 12.21 -8.60
C ILE A 56 -4.78 13.43 -8.56
N ARG A 57 -3.53 13.30 -9.01
CA ARG A 57 -2.56 14.41 -9.02
C ARG A 57 -2.96 15.53 -9.96
N ALA A 58 -3.54 15.22 -11.12
CA ALA A 58 -4.07 16.22 -12.04
C ALA A 58 -5.21 17.01 -11.39
N THR A 59 -6.14 16.33 -10.72
CA THR A 59 -7.23 16.97 -9.98
C THR A 59 -6.71 17.91 -8.89
N VAL A 60 -5.76 17.44 -8.07
CA VAL A 60 -5.14 18.25 -7.01
C VAL A 60 -4.40 19.47 -7.58
N ALA A 61 -3.74 19.31 -8.73
CA ALA A 61 -3.04 20.42 -9.39
C ALA A 61 -4.03 21.52 -9.84
N GLU A 62 -5.19 21.17 -10.38
CA GLU A 62 -6.23 22.13 -10.76
C GLU A 62 -6.88 22.80 -9.54
N GLU A 63 -7.16 22.03 -8.48
CA GLU A 63 -7.65 22.57 -7.20
C GLU A 63 -6.65 23.58 -6.59
N MET A 64 -5.36 23.24 -6.59
CA MET A 64 -4.30 24.12 -6.09
C MET A 64 -4.17 25.40 -6.93
N LYS A 65 -4.34 25.28 -8.25
CA LYS A 65 -4.32 26.45 -9.15
C LYS A 65 -5.52 27.39 -8.89
N ARG A 66 -6.69 26.81 -8.62
CA ARG A 66 -7.88 27.58 -8.22
C ARG A 66 -7.67 28.26 -6.88
N TYR A 67 -7.23 27.53 -5.87
CA TYR A 67 -6.90 28.06 -4.55
C TYR A 67 -5.93 29.24 -4.60
N LYS A 68 -4.85 29.14 -5.39
CA LYS A 68 -3.89 30.25 -5.55
C LYS A 68 -4.54 31.51 -6.11
N LYS A 69 -5.48 31.39 -7.05
CA LYS A 69 -6.22 32.54 -7.60
C LYS A 69 -7.15 33.15 -6.55
N GLU A 70 -7.90 32.30 -5.84
CA GLU A 70 -8.81 32.73 -4.77
C GLU A 70 -8.04 33.40 -3.64
N MET A 71 -6.89 32.85 -3.20
CA MET A 71 -6.02 33.48 -2.21
C MET A 71 -5.45 34.82 -2.67
N THR A 72 -5.11 34.96 -3.95
CA THR A 72 -4.66 36.26 -4.51
C THR A 72 -5.77 37.28 -4.42
N SER A 73 -6.99 36.92 -4.81
CA SER A 73 -8.18 37.78 -4.71
C SER A 73 -8.51 38.12 -3.26
N PHE A 74 -8.50 37.11 -2.36
CA PHE A 74 -8.70 37.32 -0.93
C PHE A 74 -7.66 38.27 -0.34
N ASN A 75 -6.38 38.13 -0.72
CA ASN A 75 -5.31 39.00 -0.24
C ASN A 75 -5.45 40.44 -0.75
N SER A 76 -6.12 40.66 -1.86
CA SER A 76 -6.38 42.02 -2.40
C SER A 76 -7.52 42.78 -1.72
N LEU A 77 -8.35 42.11 -0.90
CA LEU A 77 -9.51 42.73 -0.23
C LEU A 77 -9.15 43.76 0.84
N GLY A 78 -7.89 43.82 1.28
CA GLY A 78 -7.46 44.81 2.26
C GLY A 78 -8.26 44.69 3.58
N ARG A 79 -8.97 45.74 3.97
CA ARG A 79 -9.78 45.81 5.20
C ARG A 79 -11.03 44.93 5.14
N GLU A 80 -11.51 44.57 3.96
CA GLU A 80 -12.69 43.71 3.78
C GLU A 80 -12.39 42.22 4.03
N LYS A 81 -11.12 41.84 4.12
CA LYS A 81 -10.72 40.46 4.54
C LYS A 81 -11.43 39.98 5.79
N ALA A 82 -11.65 40.86 6.77
CA ALA A 82 -12.30 40.50 8.03
C ALA A 82 -13.77 40.05 7.84
N LYS A 83 -14.38 40.30 6.69
CA LYS A 83 -15.76 39.92 6.36
C LYS A 83 -15.82 38.78 5.33
N ALA A 84 -14.71 38.43 4.72
CA ALA A 84 -14.61 37.37 3.72
C ALA A 84 -14.09 36.07 4.34
N GLU A 85 -14.57 34.97 3.83
CA GLU A 85 -14.09 33.64 4.21
C GLU A 85 -12.75 33.37 3.53
N GLU A 86 -11.77 32.90 4.29
CA GLU A 86 -10.46 32.56 3.77
C GLU A 86 -10.57 31.25 2.96
N PRO A 87 -10.04 31.22 1.71
CA PRO A 87 -10.07 30.01 0.91
C PRO A 87 -9.36 28.84 1.59
N GLU A 88 -9.99 27.68 1.59
CA GLU A 88 -9.39 26.45 2.15
C GLU A 88 -8.35 25.86 1.21
N MET A 89 -7.21 25.47 1.79
CA MET A 89 -6.15 24.79 1.06
C MET A 89 -6.60 23.37 0.67
N PRO A 90 -6.48 22.97 -0.62
CA PRO A 90 -6.84 21.62 -1.05
C PRO A 90 -5.99 20.54 -0.39
N LEU A 91 -6.60 19.38 -0.13
CA LEU A 91 -5.91 18.21 0.38
C LEU A 91 -4.87 17.71 -0.61
N ASN A 92 -3.70 17.31 -0.12
CA ASN A 92 -2.62 16.77 -0.94
C ASN A 92 -2.83 15.27 -1.24
N ARG A 93 -3.90 14.96 -1.99
CA ARG A 93 -4.29 13.59 -2.31
C ARG A 93 -3.36 12.95 -3.33
N MET A 94 -3.07 11.66 -3.12
CA MET A 94 -2.28 10.83 -4.02
C MET A 94 -2.62 9.36 -3.81
N PHE A 95 -2.33 8.49 -4.77
CA PHE A 95 -2.52 7.05 -4.62
C PHE A 95 -1.21 6.33 -4.29
N ILE A 96 -0.10 6.75 -4.89
CA ILE A 96 1.22 6.16 -4.65
C ILE A 96 1.99 7.08 -3.71
N PHE A 97 2.34 6.56 -2.54
CA PHE A 97 3.12 7.26 -1.53
C PHE A 97 4.61 6.95 -1.67
N SER A 98 5.45 7.94 -1.42
CA SER A 98 6.90 7.75 -1.38
C SER A 98 7.32 7.06 -0.09
N GLY A 99 8.21 6.09 -0.19
CA GLY A 99 8.87 5.46 0.95
C GLY A 99 9.88 6.38 1.65
N ASN A 100 10.35 7.43 0.97
CA ASN A 100 11.17 8.49 1.57
C ASN A 100 10.25 9.58 2.13
N ASN A 101 9.76 9.36 3.33
CA ASN A 101 8.82 10.28 3.99
C ASN A 101 9.05 10.29 5.50
N THR A 102 8.63 11.35 6.18
CA THR A 102 8.56 11.36 7.66
C THR A 102 7.30 10.63 8.13
N GLY A 103 7.27 10.15 9.38
CA GLY A 103 6.08 9.50 9.95
C GLY A 103 4.85 10.39 9.93
N THR A 104 5.00 11.66 10.27
CA THR A 104 3.91 12.64 10.17
C THR A 104 3.50 12.86 8.72
N GLY A 105 4.46 12.92 7.79
CA GLY A 105 4.19 13.14 6.37
C GLY A 105 3.44 11.98 5.74
N ILE A 106 3.82 10.73 6.03
CA ILE A 106 3.09 9.56 5.52
C ILE A 106 1.68 9.47 6.10
N LEU A 107 1.53 9.74 7.40
CA LEU A 107 0.24 9.74 8.07
C LEU A 107 -0.70 10.80 7.48
N GLN A 108 -0.19 12.02 7.26
CA GLN A 108 -0.95 13.11 6.62
C GLN A 108 -1.34 12.73 5.19
N ASN A 109 -0.42 12.18 4.39
CA ASN A 109 -0.71 11.76 3.02
C ASN A 109 -1.81 10.68 2.96
N ILE A 110 -1.79 9.72 3.90
CA ILE A 110 -2.81 8.68 3.98
C ILE A 110 -4.17 9.30 4.33
N ILE A 111 -4.22 10.19 5.32
CA ILE A 111 -5.46 10.86 5.74
C ILE A 111 -6.01 11.73 4.62
N ASP A 112 -5.19 12.56 3.99
CA ASP A 112 -5.59 13.43 2.88
C ASP A 112 -6.13 12.61 1.69
N SER A 113 -5.61 11.39 1.49
CA SER A 113 -6.03 10.48 0.42
C SER A 113 -7.21 9.56 0.80
N GLY A 114 -7.90 9.83 1.91
CA GLY A 114 -9.08 9.05 2.33
C GLY A 114 -8.74 7.63 2.80
N GLY A 115 -7.50 7.39 3.19
CA GLY A 115 -7.05 6.11 3.78
C GLY A 115 -6.61 5.06 2.77
N VAL A 116 -6.63 5.33 1.47
CA VAL A 116 -6.30 4.36 0.42
C VAL A 116 -5.05 4.77 -0.32
N GLY A 117 -4.18 3.81 -0.54
CA GLY A 117 -2.99 4.00 -1.37
C GLY A 117 -1.97 2.90 -1.19
N ILE A 118 -0.84 3.07 -1.86
CA ILE A 118 0.22 2.09 -1.89
C ILE A 118 1.60 2.74 -1.80
N ILE A 119 2.50 2.11 -1.05
CA ILE A 119 3.93 2.37 -1.10
C ILE A 119 4.55 1.34 -2.04
N CYS A 120 5.24 1.78 -3.09
CA CYS A 120 5.94 0.93 -4.05
C CYS A 120 7.41 1.32 -4.10
N GLU A 121 8.27 0.56 -3.40
CA GLU A 121 9.70 0.82 -3.36
C GLU A 121 10.50 -0.42 -3.79
N THR A 122 11.40 -0.21 -4.73
CA THR A 122 12.28 -1.27 -5.24
C THR A 122 13.51 -1.49 -4.37
N GLU A 123 13.79 -0.56 -3.45
CA GLU A 123 14.90 -0.63 -2.50
C GLU A 123 14.38 -0.45 -1.07
N ALA A 124 14.46 -1.51 -0.27
CA ALA A 124 13.96 -1.53 1.09
C ALA A 124 14.66 -0.51 2.02
N ASP A 125 15.88 -0.09 1.69
CA ASP A 125 16.64 0.90 2.46
C ASP A 125 15.92 2.26 2.52
N MET A 126 15.19 2.64 1.49
CA MET A 126 14.37 3.86 1.49
C MET A 126 13.40 3.86 2.67
N VAL A 127 12.68 2.76 2.87
CA VAL A 127 11.70 2.61 3.94
C VAL A 127 12.36 2.40 5.29
N SER A 128 13.42 1.56 5.36
CA SER A 128 14.11 1.30 6.62
C SER A 128 14.81 2.54 7.18
N ASN A 129 15.40 3.38 6.33
CA ASN A 129 16.00 4.65 6.72
C ASN A 129 14.93 5.63 7.24
N SER A 130 13.78 5.69 6.58
CA SER A 130 12.67 6.52 7.04
C SER A 130 12.13 6.07 8.41
N ILE A 131 11.99 4.76 8.62
CA ILE A 131 11.59 4.19 9.91
C ILE A 131 12.63 4.50 10.99
N ALA A 132 13.92 4.36 10.69
CA ALA A 132 15.00 4.59 11.65
C ALA A 132 15.14 6.07 12.04
N SER A 133 14.88 7.00 11.10
CA SER A 133 15.03 8.44 11.33
C SER A 133 13.89 9.06 12.14
N ASP A 134 12.72 8.42 12.20
CA ASP A 134 11.49 9.00 12.72
C ASP A 134 11.00 8.33 14.03
N TYR A 135 11.92 7.91 14.90
CA TYR A 135 11.60 7.35 16.22
C TYR A 135 10.53 6.23 16.22
N GLY A 136 10.39 5.50 15.10
CA GLY A 136 9.54 4.31 15.02
C GLY A 136 8.07 4.54 14.66
N HIS A 137 7.56 5.76 14.60
CA HIS A 137 6.16 6.05 14.27
C HIS A 137 5.73 5.55 12.88
N TRP A 138 6.63 5.55 11.92
CA TRP A 138 6.39 5.06 10.56
C TRP A 138 5.96 3.57 10.53
N SER A 139 6.62 2.73 11.33
CA SER A 139 6.27 1.31 11.40
C SER A 139 4.91 1.07 12.05
N GLU A 140 4.49 1.95 12.97
CA GLU A 140 3.16 1.91 13.59
C GLU A 140 2.07 2.17 12.55
N VAL A 141 2.24 3.17 11.70
CA VAL A 141 1.30 3.48 10.61
C VAL A 141 1.09 2.27 9.69
N ILE A 142 2.18 1.58 9.31
CA ILE A 142 2.10 0.38 8.47
C ILE A 142 1.32 -0.73 9.19
N ARG A 143 1.61 -0.97 10.48
CA ARG A 143 0.95 -2.01 11.27
C ARG A 143 -0.53 -1.74 11.48
N SER A 144 -0.89 -0.52 11.87
CA SER A 144 -2.28 -0.11 12.06
C SER A 144 -3.08 -0.18 10.75
N SER A 145 -2.45 0.22 9.64
CA SER A 145 -3.08 0.12 8.32
C SER A 145 -3.34 -1.32 7.87
N PHE A 146 -2.50 -2.27 8.25
CA PHE A 146 -2.74 -3.68 7.97
C PHE A 146 -3.98 -4.21 8.69
N ASP A 147 -4.16 -3.79 9.94
CA ASP A 147 -5.31 -4.18 10.74
C ASP A 147 -6.56 -3.33 10.47
N HIS A 148 -6.48 -2.35 9.56
CA HIS A 148 -7.52 -1.36 9.25
C HIS A 148 -7.94 -0.54 10.47
N ASP A 149 -7.02 -0.36 11.42
CA ASP A 149 -7.24 0.39 12.63
C ASP A 149 -7.29 1.91 12.35
N PRO A 150 -7.90 2.70 13.24
CA PRO A 150 -7.90 4.15 13.13
C PRO A 150 -6.48 4.73 13.17
N LEU A 151 -6.26 5.76 12.36
CA LEU A 151 -5.05 6.57 12.37
C LEU A 151 -5.41 8.00 12.75
N SER A 152 -4.66 8.61 13.65
CA SER A 152 -4.88 9.99 14.01
C SER A 152 -3.57 10.70 14.32
N TYR A 153 -3.56 12.01 14.13
CA TYR A 153 -2.50 12.86 14.64
C TYR A 153 -3.06 14.14 15.27
N ASN A 154 -2.32 14.66 16.23
CA ASN A 154 -2.63 15.91 16.91
C ASN A 154 -1.39 16.79 16.91
N ARG A 155 -1.45 17.91 16.20
CA ARG A 155 -0.41 18.94 16.19
C ARG A 155 -0.74 20.02 17.19
N ARG A 156 0.06 20.13 18.25
CA ARG A 156 -0.12 21.14 19.30
C ARG A 156 0.05 22.58 18.77
N THR A 157 0.97 22.76 17.83
CA THR A 157 1.32 24.08 17.28
C THR A 157 0.15 24.75 16.60
N ASP A 158 -0.60 23.98 15.79
CA ASP A 158 -1.69 24.50 14.99
C ASP A 158 -3.07 24.11 15.54
N ARG A 159 -3.10 23.40 16.67
CA ARG A 159 -4.31 22.77 17.24
C ARG A 159 -5.06 21.89 16.23
N GLU A 160 -4.32 21.34 15.28
CA GLU A 160 -4.86 20.49 14.22
C GLU A 160 -5.01 19.06 14.74
N TYR A 161 -6.24 18.56 14.76
CA TYR A 161 -6.55 17.15 14.97
C TYR A 161 -7.16 16.58 13.70
N ARG A 162 -6.60 15.48 13.21
CA ARG A 162 -7.18 14.70 12.11
C ARG A 162 -7.23 13.24 12.47
N GLU A 163 -8.29 12.59 12.05
CA GLU A 163 -8.53 11.17 12.26
C GLU A 163 -9.04 10.51 11.00
N LEU A 164 -8.57 9.30 10.76
CA LEU A 164 -9.05 8.39 9.74
C LEU A 164 -9.49 7.10 10.44
N ARG A 165 -10.76 6.73 10.31
CA ARG A 165 -11.31 5.56 11.03
C ARG A 165 -10.82 4.22 10.50
N HIS A 166 -10.59 4.12 9.19
CA HIS A 166 -10.12 2.89 8.54
C HIS A 166 -9.04 3.22 7.52
N SER A 167 -7.89 2.62 7.69
CA SER A 167 -6.77 2.75 6.75
C SER A 167 -6.61 1.48 5.91
N HIS A 168 -6.34 1.65 4.63
CA HIS A 168 -6.17 0.58 3.64
C HIS A 168 -4.85 0.77 2.86
N LEU A 169 -3.75 0.93 3.59
CA LEU A 169 -2.43 1.10 3.00
C LEU A 169 -1.88 -0.25 2.55
N SER A 170 -1.64 -0.39 1.26
CA SER A 170 -0.83 -1.47 0.71
C SER A 170 0.65 -1.10 0.66
N VAL A 171 1.50 -2.12 0.76
CA VAL A 171 2.96 -1.93 0.73
C VAL A 171 3.57 -2.98 -0.19
N LEU A 172 4.33 -2.53 -1.19
CA LEU A 172 5.14 -3.38 -2.05
C LEU A 172 6.59 -2.90 -1.96
N ILE A 173 7.40 -3.67 -1.27
CA ILE A 173 8.81 -3.37 -1.09
C ILE A 173 9.64 -4.51 -1.66
N SER A 174 10.79 -4.20 -2.25
CA SER A 174 11.78 -5.23 -2.56
C SER A 174 13.13 -4.89 -1.98
N GLY A 175 13.89 -5.94 -1.67
CA GLY A 175 15.22 -5.79 -1.08
C GLY A 175 16.04 -7.06 -1.15
N THR A 176 17.30 -6.94 -0.76
CA THR A 176 18.19 -8.08 -0.57
C THR A 176 17.96 -8.73 0.81
N PRO A 177 18.39 -9.99 1.02
CA PRO A 177 18.31 -10.61 2.35
C PRO A 177 18.93 -9.77 3.47
N GLY A 178 20.02 -9.03 3.18
CA GLY A 178 20.66 -8.13 4.15
C GLY A 178 19.83 -6.91 4.54
N GLN A 179 18.88 -6.51 3.69
CA GLN A 179 18.00 -5.37 3.93
C GLN A 179 16.71 -5.74 4.72
N VAL A 180 16.48 -7.03 4.97
CA VAL A 180 15.33 -7.48 5.77
C VAL A 180 15.48 -7.06 7.23
N LYS A 181 16.63 -7.36 7.82
CA LYS A 181 16.89 -7.12 9.25
C LYS A 181 16.85 -5.64 9.66
N PRO A 182 17.36 -4.67 8.90
CA PRO A 182 17.20 -3.25 9.20
C PRO A 182 15.73 -2.80 9.24
N LEU A 183 14.88 -3.36 8.37
CA LEU A 183 13.46 -3.03 8.34
C LEU A 183 12.67 -3.79 9.43
N ILE A 184 12.98 -5.06 9.63
CA ILE A 184 12.30 -5.98 10.56
C ILE A 184 13.36 -6.64 11.45
N PRO A 185 13.71 -6.01 12.58
CA PRO A 185 14.83 -6.45 13.42
C PRO A 185 14.67 -7.85 14.04
N SER A 186 13.45 -8.27 14.30
CA SER A 186 13.15 -9.58 14.90
C SER A 186 11.81 -10.12 14.42
N SER A 187 11.57 -11.44 14.64
CA SER A 187 10.29 -12.09 14.37
C SER A 187 9.16 -11.61 15.32
N GLU A 188 9.51 -11.07 16.47
CA GLU A 188 8.58 -10.47 17.42
C GLU A 188 8.14 -9.06 17.01
N ASN A 189 8.87 -8.45 16.06
CA ASN A 189 8.47 -7.17 15.51
C ASN A 189 7.13 -7.32 14.77
N GLY A 190 6.15 -6.51 15.16
CA GLY A 190 4.80 -6.57 14.59
C GLY A 190 4.72 -6.39 13.07
N LEU A 191 5.75 -5.86 12.41
CA LEU A 191 5.83 -5.80 10.95
C LEU A 191 6.03 -7.20 10.35
N PHE A 192 6.80 -8.09 11.02
CA PHE A 192 7.05 -9.43 10.50
C PHE A 192 5.75 -10.20 10.24
N SER A 193 4.83 -10.19 11.21
CA SER A 193 3.55 -10.90 11.11
C SER A 193 2.53 -10.25 10.15
N ARG A 194 2.88 -9.12 9.55
CA ARG A 194 2.01 -8.35 8.65
C ARG A 194 2.57 -8.21 7.23
N GLN A 195 3.78 -8.75 6.97
CA GLN A 195 4.40 -8.73 5.66
C GLN A 195 4.30 -10.11 5.00
N MET A 196 3.79 -10.16 3.78
CA MET A 196 3.89 -11.32 2.91
C MET A 196 5.29 -11.37 2.31
N PHE A 197 6.13 -12.27 2.79
CA PHE A 197 7.46 -12.48 2.24
C PHE A 197 7.41 -13.35 1.00
N TYR A 198 7.98 -12.86 -0.09
CA TYR A 198 8.18 -13.63 -1.30
C TYR A 198 9.67 -13.68 -1.63
N TYR A 199 10.25 -14.88 -1.59
CA TYR A 199 11.65 -15.07 -1.94
C TYR A 199 11.79 -15.39 -3.42
N MET A 200 12.58 -14.56 -4.14
CA MET A 200 12.98 -14.82 -5.51
C MET A 200 14.38 -15.43 -5.53
N PRO A 201 14.54 -16.66 -6.01
CA PRO A 201 15.87 -17.28 -6.10
C PRO A 201 16.73 -16.59 -7.15
N ARG A 202 18.05 -16.78 -7.04
CA ARG A 202 19.00 -16.30 -8.06
C ARG A 202 18.80 -17.08 -9.37
N VAL A 203 18.80 -16.36 -10.50
CA VAL A 203 18.90 -16.98 -11.81
C VAL A 203 20.33 -17.44 -12.03
N LEU A 204 20.54 -18.74 -12.23
CA LEU A 204 21.86 -19.36 -12.32
C LEU A 204 22.31 -19.66 -13.74
N HIS A 205 21.56 -19.25 -14.75
CA HIS A 205 21.89 -19.47 -16.16
C HIS A 205 21.77 -18.19 -16.97
N TRP A 206 22.55 -18.11 -18.03
CA TRP A 206 22.46 -17.02 -18.98
C TRP A 206 21.17 -17.10 -19.76
N ILE A 207 20.44 -15.98 -19.84
CA ILE A 207 19.27 -15.82 -20.69
C ILE A 207 19.62 -14.87 -21.82
N ASN A 208 19.61 -15.37 -23.06
CA ASN A 208 19.81 -14.52 -24.22
C ASN A 208 18.60 -13.61 -24.43
N GLN A 209 18.75 -12.35 -24.06
CA GLN A 209 17.68 -11.36 -24.15
C GLN A 209 17.36 -10.95 -25.60
N PHE A 210 18.28 -11.19 -26.55
CA PHE A 210 18.11 -10.85 -27.97
C PHE A 210 17.44 -11.94 -28.78
N SER A 211 17.35 -13.17 -28.27
CA SER A 211 16.72 -14.30 -28.97
C SER A 211 15.19 -14.28 -28.94
N LEU A 212 14.59 -13.41 -28.14
CA LEU A 212 13.15 -13.31 -27.98
C LEU A 212 12.65 -12.06 -28.71
N GLN A 213 11.63 -12.21 -29.54
CA GLN A 213 10.88 -11.06 -30.05
C GLN A 213 10.18 -10.42 -28.83
N ARG A 214 10.75 -9.35 -28.32
CA ARG A 214 10.22 -8.63 -27.16
C ARG A 214 9.66 -7.30 -27.60
N THR A 215 8.45 -7.03 -27.20
CA THR A 215 7.86 -5.70 -27.18
C THR A 215 8.40 -4.91 -25.98
N ASP A 216 8.24 -3.60 -25.99
CA ASP A 216 8.56 -2.78 -24.83
C ASP A 216 7.59 -3.10 -23.70
N THR A 217 8.08 -3.85 -22.70
CA THR A 217 7.29 -4.29 -21.56
C THR A 217 6.70 -3.11 -20.79
N SER A 218 7.36 -1.96 -20.75
CA SER A 218 6.84 -0.78 -20.08
C SER A 218 5.58 -0.23 -20.76
N LEU A 219 5.55 -0.22 -22.08
CA LEU A 219 4.37 0.18 -22.86
C LEU A 219 3.20 -0.79 -22.67
N GLU A 220 3.48 -2.08 -22.57
CA GLU A 220 2.45 -3.09 -22.29
C GLU A 220 1.84 -2.89 -20.92
N PHE A 221 2.66 -2.69 -19.88
CA PHE A 221 2.15 -2.42 -18.53
C PHE A 221 1.42 -1.09 -18.42
N GLN A 222 1.84 -0.05 -19.14
CA GLN A 222 1.09 1.22 -19.22
C GLN A 222 -0.30 1.01 -19.86
N LYS A 223 -0.38 0.20 -20.92
CA LYS A 223 -1.66 -0.17 -21.54
C LYS A 223 -2.55 -0.93 -20.56
N LEU A 224 -2.02 -1.97 -19.91
CA LEU A 224 -2.73 -2.71 -18.89
C LEU A 224 -3.23 -1.81 -17.74
N GLY A 225 -2.45 -0.81 -17.33
CA GLY A 225 -2.87 0.17 -16.32
C GLY A 225 -4.06 1.02 -16.79
N LYS A 226 -4.07 1.45 -18.05
CA LYS A 226 -5.22 2.17 -18.63
C LYS A 226 -6.47 1.28 -18.75
N ASP A 227 -6.29 0.04 -19.13
CA ASP A 227 -7.38 -0.92 -19.20
C ASP A 227 -7.92 -1.22 -17.80
N TRP A 228 -7.01 -1.34 -16.81
CA TRP A 228 -7.37 -1.58 -15.42
C TRP A 228 -8.20 -0.45 -14.81
N ILE A 229 -7.82 0.82 -15.00
CA ILE A 229 -8.59 1.93 -14.42
C ILE A 229 -10.01 2.00 -15.01
N ALA A 230 -10.19 1.64 -16.29
CA ALA A 230 -11.51 1.55 -16.88
C ALA A 230 -12.36 0.46 -16.20
N HIS A 231 -11.80 -0.73 -15.99
CA HIS A 231 -12.47 -1.81 -15.26
C HIS A 231 -12.77 -1.44 -13.80
N LEU A 232 -11.81 -0.82 -13.12
CA LEU A 232 -11.96 -0.37 -11.74
C LEU A 232 -13.15 0.57 -11.57
N ARG A 233 -13.33 1.50 -12.50
CA ARG A 233 -14.48 2.41 -12.47
C ARG A 233 -15.83 1.69 -12.59
N GLU A 234 -15.90 0.65 -13.43
CA GLU A 234 -17.12 -0.18 -13.54
C GLU A 234 -17.35 -0.98 -12.25
N ILE A 235 -16.32 -1.54 -11.65
CA ILE A 235 -16.41 -2.26 -10.38
C ILE A 235 -16.87 -1.30 -9.26
N GLN A 236 -16.34 -0.09 -9.21
CA GLN A 236 -16.71 0.90 -8.19
C GLN A 236 -18.16 1.35 -8.26
N LYS A 237 -18.80 1.31 -9.44
CA LYS A 237 -20.23 1.58 -9.59
C LYS A 237 -21.12 0.55 -8.87
N LEU A 238 -20.62 -0.65 -8.63
CA LEU A 238 -21.32 -1.70 -7.90
C LEU A 238 -21.33 -1.45 -6.38
N GLY A 239 -20.60 -0.45 -5.90
CA GLY A 239 -20.42 -0.18 -4.48
C GLY A 239 -19.53 -1.21 -3.78
N VAL A 240 -19.78 -1.44 -2.49
CA VAL A 240 -19.00 -2.38 -1.70
C VAL A 240 -19.41 -3.82 -1.97
N ILE A 241 -18.49 -4.62 -2.48
CA ILE A 241 -18.68 -6.02 -2.82
C ILE A 241 -18.19 -6.87 -1.65
N SER A 242 -19.06 -7.68 -1.07
CA SER A 242 -18.69 -8.62 -0.01
C SER A 242 -18.52 -10.02 -0.60
N LEU A 243 -17.31 -10.53 -0.57
CA LEU A 243 -16.99 -11.88 -1.00
C LEU A 243 -17.45 -12.88 0.06
N ARG A 244 -17.95 -14.03 -0.39
CA ARG A 244 -18.36 -15.15 0.47
C ARG A 244 -17.90 -16.45 -0.17
N LEU A 245 -17.41 -17.35 0.66
CA LEU A 245 -17.11 -18.72 0.25
C LEU A 245 -18.42 -19.55 0.31
N THR A 246 -18.59 -20.45 -0.62
CA THR A 246 -19.62 -21.51 -0.52
C THR A 246 -19.22 -22.51 0.57
N ASP A 247 -20.18 -23.31 1.05
CA ASP A 247 -19.91 -24.33 2.08
C ASP A 247 -18.80 -25.32 1.64
N ALA A 248 -18.79 -25.72 0.37
CA ALA A 248 -17.75 -26.58 -0.18
C ALA A 248 -16.37 -25.91 -0.18
N GLN A 249 -16.31 -24.61 -0.52
CA GLN A 249 -15.08 -23.83 -0.46
C GLN A 249 -14.57 -23.66 0.98
N ILE A 250 -15.50 -23.47 1.95
CA ILE A 250 -15.16 -23.37 3.38
C ILE A 250 -14.51 -24.68 3.86
N VAL A 251 -15.06 -25.83 3.49
CA VAL A 251 -14.48 -27.14 3.83
C VAL A 251 -13.07 -27.26 3.26
N SER A 252 -12.91 -27.04 1.96
CA SER A 252 -11.60 -27.11 1.29
C SER A 252 -10.59 -26.13 1.87
N PHE A 253 -11.02 -24.90 2.18
CA PHE A 253 -10.18 -23.88 2.82
C PHE A 253 -9.66 -24.38 4.18
N ASN A 254 -10.54 -24.90 5.03
CA ASN A 254 -10.14 -25.38 6.35
C ASN A 254 -9.17 -26.56 6.27
N GLU A 255 -9.37 -27.53 5.39
CA GLU A 255 -8.47 -28.66 5.18
C GLU A 255 -7.07 -28.21 4.76
N VAL A 256 -6.99 -27.30 3.79
CA VAL A 256 -5.71 -26.74 3.33
C VAL A 256 -5.00 -25.97 4.46
N PHE A 257 -5.73 -25.09 5.15
CA PHE A 257 -5.15 -24.24 6.18
C PHE A 257 -4.78 -25.03 7.44
N GLN A 258 -5.53 -26.06 7.82
CA GLN A 258 -5.15 -26.95 8.90
C GLN A 258 -3.83 -27.66 8.57
N THR A 259 -3.69 -28.17 7.35
CA THR A 259 -2.45 -28.83 6.88
C THR A 259 -1.27 -27.86 6.90
N LEU A 260 -1.46 -26.62 6.42
CA LEU A 260 -0.45 -25.57 6.45
C LEU A 260 -0.05 -25.21 7.89
N PHE A 261 -1.03 -25.07 8.79
CA PHE A 261 -0.80 -24.80 10.21
C PHE A 261 0.09 -25.86 10.86
N GLU A 262 -0.25 -27.12 10.70
CA GLU A 262 0.51 -28.24 11.29
C GLU A 262 1.93 -28.34 10.69
N ARG A 263 2.04 -28.16 9.38
CA ARG A 263 3.33 -28.19 8.69
C ARG A 263 4.22 -27.01 9.11
N SER A 264 3.68 -25.81 9.18
CA SER A 264 4.39 -24.61 9.62
C SER A 264 4.85 -24.75 11.07
N ARG A 265 3.99 -25.26 11.97
CA ARG A 265 4.33 -25.47 13.37
C ARG A 265 5.52 -26.41 13.55
N LYS A 266 5.58 -27.50 12.76
CA LYS A 266 6.70 -28.43 12.79
C LYS A 266 8.01 -27.83 12.28
N GLY A 267 7.94 -26.91 11.34
CA GLY A 267 9.12 -26.32 10.71
C GLY A 267 9.65 -25.05 11.38
N THR A 268 8.78 -24.24 11.96
CA THR A 268 9.12 -22.88 12.42
C THR A 268 8.95 -22.64 13.92
N GLY A 269 8.37 -23.61 14.65
CA GLY A 269 8.01 -23.44 16.06
C GLY A 269 6.72 -22.64 16.26
N ASN A 270 6.25 -22.55 17.49
CA ASN A 270 4.94 -21.97 17.80
C ASN A 270 4.85 -20.45 17.52
N GLU A 271 5.92 -19.69 17.77
CA GLU A 271 5.94 -18.24 17.62
C GLU A 271 5.81 -17.80 16.15
N MET A 272 6.62 -18.38 15.26
CA MET A 272 6.54 -18.06 13.82
C MET A 272 5.27 -18.62 13.17
N ASN A 273 4.74 -19.74 13.69
CA ASN A 273 3.55 -20.34 13.13
C ASN A 273 2.35 -19.40 13.11
N SER A 274 2.11 -18.65 14.19
CA SER A 274 1.01 -17.68 14.27
C SER A 274 1.14 -16.57 13.20
N SER A 275 2.35 -16.12 12.93
CA SER A 275 2.63 -15.14 11.89
C SER A 275 2.38 -15.68 10.48
N VAL A 276 2.83 -16.91 10.21
CA VAL A 276 2.63 -17.58 8.92
C VAL A 276 1.15 -17.81 8.64
N VAL A 277 0.38 -18.29 9.63
CA VAL A 277 -1.06 -18.52 9.48
C VAL A 277 -1.82 -17.22 9.26
N ARG A 278 -1.49 -16.17 10.01
CA ARG A 278 -2.09 -14.86 9.83
C ARG A 278 -1.92 -14.34 8.39
N MET A 279 -0.71 -14.48 7.83
CA MET A 279 -0.45 -14.06 6.45
C MET A 279 -1.13 -14.97 5.43
N ALA A 280 -1.13 -16.28 5.64
CA ALA A 280 -1.78 -17.22 4.75
C ALA A 280 -3.29 -16.91 4.60
N ILE A 281 -3.97 -16.59 5.69
CA ILE A 281 -5.38 -16.20 5.69
C ILE A 281 -5.63 -14.91 4.88
N ASN A 282 -4.71 -13.94 4.92
CA ASN A 282 -4.86 -12.68 4.17
C ASN A 282 -4.58 -12.84 2.67
N ILE A 283 -3.95 -13.93 2.25
CA ILE A 283 -3.60 -14.19 0.84
C ILE A 283 -4.65 -15.11 0.18
N GLY A 284 -5.19 -16.07 0.92
CA GLY A 284 -6.17 -17.06 0.44
C GLY A 284 -7.54 -16.49 0.25
#